data_5d514aed607020cbc0a650ed80b8056b
#
_entry.id   5d514aed607020cbc0a650ed80b8056b
#
_cell.length_a   1.000
_cell.length_b   1.000
_cell.length_c   1.000
_cell.angle_alpha   90.00
_cell.angle_beta   90.00
_cell.angle_gamma   90.00
#
_symmetry.space_group_name_H-M   'P 1'
#
loop_
_entity.id
_entity.type
_entity.pdbx_description
1 polymer ?
#
loop_
_entity_poly.entity_id
_entity_poly.type
_entity_poly.pdbx_seq_one_letter_code
_entity_poly.pdbx_strand_id
1 'polypeptide(L)'
;YKYTYIYGKPQFIYSCKLVPTDKTPAGKRDDISLREKEAQIKKDLDDGIDTVGGKMTVCQLYDKKNNQRKNIKRATEKGRQYLMNSLKNDPLGMRAIDTVKQSDAKEWAIRMSEKGYAYKTIDNYKRSLKASFYMAIQDDCIRKNPFDFKLSDVLEDDTEPKVILTPEQEERLLAFMETDKVYRKYYDEVVFLLETGLRISEFCGLTVADIDMQNRILNIDHQLLKDTEIGYYIETPKTKNGKRELPLTERAYQALQRILKNRGKAQPLIVGGYSNFLFLNREGLPKVAGNYVGMLRGLIKKYN
;
A
#
# COMPACT_ATOMS: atom_id res chain seq x y z
N TYR A 1 -18.17 35.76 24.80
CA TYR A 1 -16.79 35.34 24.53
C TYR A 1 -15.91 35.67 25.72
N LYS A 2 -14.84 34.89 25.91
CA LYS A 2 -13.76 35.15 26.84
C LYS A 2 -12.47 35.27 26.07
N TYR A 3 -11.50 35.94 26.71
CA TYR A 3 -10.21 36.24 26.15
C TYR A 3 -9.12 35.55 26.98
N THR A 4 -8.26 34.80 26.33
CA THR A 4 -7.12 34.15 26.99
C THR A 4 -5.89 34.18 26.10
N TYR A 5 -4.73 33.89 26.66
CA TYR A 5 -3.47 33.81 25.92
C TYR A 5 -3.11 32.35 25.67
N ILE A 6 -2.78 32.05 24.43
CA ILE A 6 -2.28 30.73 24.03
C ILE A 6 -0.93 30.96 23.34
N TYR A 7 0.12 30.35 23.85
CA TYR A 7 1.50 30.56 23.38
C TYR A 7 1.86 32.07 23.26
N GLY A 8 1.49 32.87 24.28
CA GLY A 8 1.75 34.30 24.28
C GLY A 8 0.92 35.15 23.30
N LYS A 9 0.03 34.54 22.53
CA LYS A 9 -0.90 35.24 21.62
C LYS A 9 -2.31 35.27 22.18
N PRO A 10 -2.98 36.45 22.12
CA PRO A 10 -4.34 36.56 22.57
C PRO A 10 -5.29 35.78 21.67
N GLN A 11 -6.16 34.99 22.24
CA GLN A 11 -7.23 34.28 21.52
C GLN A 11 -8.59 34.49 22.18
N PHE A 12 -9.63 34.58 21.36
CA PHE A 12 -11.00 34.69 21.82
C PHE A 12 -11.64 33.31 21.88
N ILE A 13 -12.28 32.98 23.01
CA ILE A 13 -13.06 31.77 23.20
C ILE A 13 -14.53 32.15 23.10
N TYR A 14 -15.23 31.52 22.15
CA TYR A 14 -16.64 31.79 21.89
C TYR A 14 -17.52 30.64 22.40
N SER A 15 -18.67 31.01 22.98
CA SER A 15 -19.79 30.10 23.19
C SER A 15 -20.71 30.13 21.95
N CYS A 16 -21.42 29.05 21.72
CA CYS A 16 -22.38 28.94 20.60
C CYS A 16 -23.68 29.74 20.86
N LYS A 17 -23.86 30.37 22.03
CA LYS A 17 -25.07 31.07 22.45
C LYS A 17 -24.77 32.44 23.04
N LEU A 18 -25.77 33.27 23.06
CA LEU A 18 -25.72 34.71 23.33
C LEU A 18 -25.30 35.09 24.76
N VAL A 19 -24.50 36.09 24.88
CA VAL A 19 -24.19 36.97 26.01
C VAL A 19 -23.95 36.33 27.38
N PRO A 20 -22.67 36.18 27.82
CA PRO A 20 -22.29 35.57 29.10
C PRO A 20 -22.76 36.36 30.35
N THR A 21 -23.24 37.59 30.19
CA THR A 21 -23.67 38.49 31.27
C THR A 21 -25.18 38.45 31.48
N ASP A 22 -25.92 37.71 30.68
CA ASP A 22 -27.37 37.58 30.85
C ASP A 22 -27.69 36.73 32.07
N LYS A 23 -28.46 37.26 33.00
CA LYS A 23 -28.95 36.57 34.21
C LYS A 23 -29.99 35.47 33.93
N THR A 24 -30.36 35.28 32.68
CA THR A 24 -31.30 34.22 32.28
C THR A 24 -30.69 32.81 32.43
N PRO A 25 -31.52 31.76 32.54
CA PRO A 25 -31.00 30.38 32.56
C PRO A 25 -30.15 30.01 31.34
N ALA A 26 -30.40 30.64 30.19
CA ALA A 26 -29.61 30.44 28.97
C ALA A 26 -28.22 31.09 29.08
N GLY A 27 -28.14 32.35 29.55
CA GLY A 27 -26.90 33.06 29.79
C GLY A 27 -26.00 32.40 30.85
N LYS A 28 -26.63 31.86 31.93
CA LYS A 28 -25.88 31.08 32.92
C LYS A 28 -25.28 29.80 32.35
N ARG A 29 -26.00 29.10 31.47
CA ARG A 29 -25.48 27.90 30.78
C ARG A 29 -24.33 28.23 29.84
N ASP A 30 -24.42 29.37 29.16
CA ASP A 30 -23.34 29.88 28.30
C ASP A 30 -22.07 30.25 29.07
N ASP A 31 -22.20 30.87 30.23
CA ASP A 31 -21.05 31.20 31.09
C ASP A 31 -20.38 29.90 31.64
N ILE A 32 -21.15 28.88 31.99
CA ILE A 32 -20.61 27.57 32.38
C ILE A 32 -19.84 26.97 31.18
N SER A 33 -20.42 26.95 29.96
CA SER A 33 -19.77 26.45 28.77
C SER A 33 -18.47 27.17 28.41
N LEU A 34 -18.43 28.51 28.61
CA LEU A 34 -17.22 29.30 28.42
C LEU A 34 -16.13 28.96 29.43
N ARG A 35 -16.50 28.76 30.71
CA ARG A 35 -15.58 28.38 31.79
C ARG A 35 -15.02 26.98 31.56
N GLU A 36 -15.85 26.04 31.12
CA GLU A 36 -15.40 24.68 30.78
C GLU A 36 -14.40 24.69 29.64
N LYS A 37 -14.67 25.45 28.56
CA LYS A 37 -13.73 25.64 27.45
C LYS A 37 -12.42 26.28 27.88
N GLU A 38 -12.49 27.33 28.74
CA GLU A 38 -11.30 27.98 29.27
C GLU A 38 -10.46 27.02 30.12
N ALA A 39 -11.10 26.25 30.98
CA ALA A 39 -10.45 25.24 31.80
C ALA A 39 -9.79 24.14 30.96
N GLN A 40 -10.48 23.68 29.88
CA GLN A 40 -9.92 22.70 28.96
C GLN A 40 -8.68 23.25 28.23
N ILE A 41 -8.76 24.48 27.71
CA ILE A 41 -7.62 25.11 27.02
C ILE A 41 -6.42 25.30 28.01
N LYS A 42 -6.69 25.75 29.25
CA LYS A 42 -5.64 25.85 30.27
C LYS A 42 -5.00 24.50 30.55
N LYS A 43 -5.83 23.46 30.69
CA LYS A 43 -5.32 22.10 30.92
C LYS A 43 -4.52 21.59 29.73
N ASP A 44 -4.95 21.85 28.47
CA ASP A 44 -4.22 21.47 27.28
C ASP A 44 -2.87 22.19 27.17
N LEU A 45 -2.81 23.49 27.59
CA LEU A 45 -1.58 24.24 27.65
C LEU A 45 -0.64 23.72 28.77
N ASP A 46 -1.17 23.42 29.96
CA ASP A 46 -0.40 22.86 31.08
C ASP A 46 0.13 21.45 30.72
N ASP A 47 -0.63 20.68 29.95
CA ASP A 47 -0.23 19.37 29.42
C ASP A 47 0.67 19.48 28.17
N GLY A 48 1.02 20.70 27.70
CA GLY A 48 1.88 20.95 26.54
C GLY A 48 1.23 20.64 25.18
N ILE A 49 -0.10 20.53 25.09
CA ILE A 49 -0.81 20.18 23.85
C ILE A 49 -0.76 21.33 22.83
N ASP A 50 -0.29 21.06 21.62
CA ASP A 50 -0.35 22.00 20.48
C ASP A 50 -1.78 22.12 19.92
N THR A 51 -2.55 23.03 20.49
CA THR A 51 -3.93 23.29 20.07
C THR A 51 -4.03 23.86 18.64
N VAL A 52 -2.98 24.47 18.11
CA VAL A 52 -2.91 24.97 16.73
C VAL A 52 -2.66 23.81 15.77
N GLY A 53 -1.71 22.95 16.08
CA GLY A 53 -1.43 21.73 15.31
C GLY A 53 -2.61 20.79 15.25
N GLY A 54 -3.40 20.73 16.31
CA GLY A 54 -4.64 19.93 16.36
C GLY A 54 -5.73 20.36 15.35
N LYS A 55 -5.67 21.59 14.84
CA LYS A 55 -6.62 22.11 13.84
C LYS A 55 -6.35 21.68 12.40
N MET A 56 -5.21 21.05 12.12
CA MET A 56 -4.96 20.50 10.81
C MET A 56 -6.00 19.43 10.45
N THR A 57 -6.33 19.30 9.16
CA THR A 57 -7.25 18.26 8.69
C THR A 57 -6.58 16.89 8.63
N VAL A 58 -7.38 15.82 8.60
CA VAL A 58 -6.85 14.44 8.42
C VAL A 58 -6.03 14.33 7.12
N CYS A 59 -6.46 14.97 6.03
CA CYS A 59 -5.68 15.03 4.79
C CYS A 59 -4.33 15.72 4.99
N GLN A 60 -4.29 16.86 5.69
CA GLN A 60 -3.05 17.57 5.98
C GLN A 60 -2.11 16.77 6.89
N LEU A 61 -2.66 16.10 7.91
CA LEU A 61 -1.87 15.20 8.77
C LEU A 61 -1.26 14.06 7.97
N TYR A 62 -2.06 13.41 7.09
CA TYR A 62 -1.59 12.32 6.26
C TYR A 62 -0.53 12.76 5.26
N ASP A 63 -0.67 13.94 4.67
CA ASP A 63 0.33 14.54 3.79
C ASP A 63 1.62 14.88 4.55
N LYS A 64 1.53 15.55 5.72
CA LYS A 64 2.67 15.83 6.61
C LYS A 64 3.46 14.55 6.91
N LYS A 65 2.77 13.44 7.26
CA LYS A 65 3.39 12.15 7.53
C LYS A 65 4.10 11.57 6.32
N ASN A 66 3.49 11.67 5.13
CA ASN A 66 4.06 11.13 3.91
C ASN A 66 5.31 11.90 3.47
N ASN A 67 5.34 13.22 3.68
CA ASN A 67 6.45 14.10 3.29
C ASN A 67 7.70 13.94 4.18
N GLN A 68 7.58 13.32 5.35
CA GLN A 68 8.72 13.01 6.21
C GLN A 68 9.65 11.92 5.66
N ARG A 69 9.20 11.14 4.68
CA ARG A 69 9.97 10.03 4.11
C ARG A 69 10.23 10.26 2.63
N LYS A 70 11.48 10.58 2.30
CA LYS A 70 11.98 10.72 0.93
C LYS A 70 12.40 9.34 0.36
N ASN A 71 12.62 9.28 -0.93
CA ASN A 71 13.12 8.10 -1.66
C ASN A 71 12.26 6.83 -1.45
N ILE A 72 10.96 6.98 -1.53
CA ILE A 72 10.02 5.86 -1.48
C ILE A 72 9.87 5.21 -2.85
N LYS A 73 9.64 3.90 -2.88
CA LYS A 73 9.35 3.18 -4.12
C LYS A 73 8.04 3.67 -4.74
N ARG A 74 8.00 3.75 -6.08
CA ARG A 74 6.86 4.24 -6.85
C ARG A 74 5.54 3.54 -6.51
N ALA A 75 5.56 2.22 -6.30
CA ALA A 75 4.37 1.49 -5.88
C ALA A 75 3.82 1.96 -4.52
N THR A 76 4.70 2.32 -3.58
CA THR A 76 4.32 2.88 -2.28
C THR A 76 3.74 4.29 -2.44
N GLU A 77 4.33 5.11 -3.30
CA GLU A 77 3.83 6.45 -3.62
C GLU A 77 2.42 6.40 -4.21
N LYS A 78 2.18 5.53 -5.20
CA LYS A 78 0.85 5.31 -5.77
C LYS A 78 -0.17 4.84 -4.71
N GLY A 79 0.22 3.90 -3.84
CA GLY A 79 -0.63 3.46 -2.74
C GLY A 79 -1.02 4.60 -1.78
N ARG A 80 -0.08 5.51 -1.48
CA ARG A 80 -0.34 6.71 -0.69
C ARG A 80 -1.29 7.67 -1.39
N GLN A 81 -1.12 7.84 -2.70
CA GLN A 81 -1.98 8.70 -3.51
C GLN A 81 -3.43 8.16 -3.57
N TYR A 82 -3.61 6.84 -3.67
CA TYR A 82 -4.95 6.23 -3.63
C TYR A 82 -5.66 6.50 -2.30
N LEU A 83 -4.96 6.34 -1.17
CA LEU A 83 -5.55 6.68 0.13
C LEU A 83 -5.84 8.18 0.25
N MET A 84 -4.93 9.05 -0.19
CA MET A 84 -5.15 10.50 -0.19
C MET A 84 -6.38 10.88 -1.02
N ASN A 85 -6.54 10.31 -2.21
CA ASN A 85 -7.71 10.55 -3.06
C ASN A 85 -9.00 10.05 -2.41
N SER A 86 -8.95 8.90 -1.73
CA SER A 86 -10.08 8.37 -0.97
C SER A 86 -10.47 9.29 0.18
N LEU A 87 -9.49 9.84 0.92
CA LEU A 87 -9.72 10.79 2.02
C LEU A 87 -10.31 12.11 1.53
N LYS A 88 -9.82 12.67 0.42
CA LYS A 88 -10.36 13.90 -0.17
C LYS A 88 -11.83 13.78 -0.55
N ASN A 89 -12.28 12.56 -0.87
CA ASN A 89 -13.66 12.25 -1.24
C ASN A 89 -14.49 11.67 -0.06
N ASP A 90 -14.00 11.81 1.18
CA ASP A 90 -14.70 11.35 2.38
C ASP A 90 -14.78 12.48 3.41
N PRO A 91 -15.92 12.65 4.11
CA PRO A 91 -16.09 13.71 5.12
C PRO A 91 -14.99 13.71 6.19
N LEU A 92 -14.42 12.54 6.52
CA LEU A 92 -13.35 12.41 7.49
C LEU A 92 -12.10 13.18 7.09
N GLY A 93 -11.77 13.21 5.79
CA GLY A 93 -10.54 13.82 5.29
C GLY A 93 -10.41 15.31 5.58
N MET A 94 -11.54 16.03 5.65
CA MET A 94 -11.61 17.47 5.88
C MET A 94 -11.82 17.84 7.36
N ARG A 95 -11.99 16.86 8.25
CA ARG A 95 -12.17 17.13 9.68
C ARG A 95 -10.85 17.48 10.34
N ALA A 96 -10.89 18.42 11.29
CA ALA A 96 -9.77 18.74 12.15
C ALA A 96 -9.45 17.54 13.08
N ILE A 97 -8.17 17.18 13.20
CA ILE A 97 -7.74 15.94 13.88
C ILE A 97 -8.12 15.90 15.36
N ASP A 98 -8.19 17.06 16.02
CA ASP A 98 -8.61 17.18 17.43
C ASP A 98 -10.11 16.88 17.64
N THR A 99 -10.90 16.91 16.56
CA THR A 99 -12.35 16.62 16.59
C THR A 99 -12.70 15.19 16.23
N VAL A 100 -11.74 14.43 15.71
CA VAL A 100 -11.97 13.06 15.24
C VAL A 100 -12.02 12.12 16.42
N LYS A 101 -13.16 11.42 16.57
CA LYS A 101 -13.38 10.39 17.59
C LYS A 101 -13.19 8.99 16.98
N GLN A 102 -13.05 7.99 17.85
CA GLN A 102 -12.96 6.60 17.40
C GLN A 102 -14.22 6.13 16.67
N SER A 103 -15.42 6.65 17.04
CA SER A 103 -16.67 6.40 16.32
C SER A 103 -16.59 6.86 14.86
N ASP A 104 -16.04 8.06 14.62
CA ASP A 104 -15.90 8.61 13.27
C ASP A 104 -14.95 7.76 12.40
N ALA A 105 -13.88 7.24 13.00
CA ALA A 105 -12.95 6.35 12.33
C ALA A 105 -13.57 4.97 12.00
N LYS A 106 -14.45 4.46 12.88
CA LYS A 106 -15.23 3.24 12.64
C LYS A 106 -16.25 3.45 11.52
N GLU A 107 -16.99 4.56 11.55
CA GLU A 107 -17.94 4.94 10.50
C GLU A 107 -17.23 5.11 9.12
N TRP A 108 -16.02 5.70 9.11
CA TRP A 108 -15.23 5.75 7.90
C TRP A 108 -14.93 4.34 7.36
N ALA A 109 -14.56 3.39 8.20
CA ALA A 109 -14.31 2.01 7.77
C ALA A 109 -15.58 1.36 7.18
N ILE A 110 -16.75 1.60 7.76
CA ILE A 110 -18.04 1.13 7.23
C ILE A 110 -18.30 1.72 5.85
N ARG A 111 -18.16 3.05 5.69
CA ARG A 111 -18.34 3.71 4.39
C ARG A 111 -17.37 3.19 3.32
N MET A 112 -16.13 2.82 3.71
CA MET A 112 -15.18 2.21 2.78
C MET A 112 -15.64 0.82 2.33
N SER A 113 -16.20 0.02 3.23
CA SER A 113 -16.79 -1.28 2.89
C SER A 113 -18.00 -1.12 1.97
N GLU A 114 -18.90 -0.18 2.25
CA GLU A 114 -20.05 0.14 1.39
C GLU A 114 -19.66 0.60 -0.01
N LYS A 115 -18.49 1.26 -0.16
CA LYS A 115 -17.89 1.62 -1.46
C LYS A 115 -17.24 0.42 -2.17
N GLY A 116 -17.29 -0.79 -1.60
CA GLY A 116 -16.77 -2.02 -2.19
C GLY A 116 -15.26 -2.23 -2.01
N TYR A 117 -14.61 -1.53 -1.07
CA TYR A 117 -13.21 -1.83 -0.75
C TYR A 117 -13.11 -3.14 0.05
N ALA A 118 -12.22 -4.03 -0.37
CA ALA A 118 -11.94 -5.27 0.34
C ALA A 118 -11.42 -5.01 1.76
N TYR A 119 -11.78 -5.85 2.72
CA TYR A 119 -11.36 -5.77 4.13
C TYR A 119 -9.86 -5.49 4.29
N LYS A 120 -9.01 -6.21 3.55
CA LYS A 120 -7.56 -6.04 3.61
C LYS A 120 -7.08 -4.65 3.13
N THR A 121 -7.76 -4.05 2.18
CA THR A 121 -7.48 -2.68 1.71
C THR A 121 -7.83 -1.67 2.80
N ILE A 122 -8.99 -1.83 3.43
CA ILE A 122 -9.44 -0.97 4.54
C ILE A 122 -8.49 -1.08 5.72
N ASP A 123 -8.05 -2.30 6.08
CA ASP A 123 -7.07 -2.53 7.15
C ASP A 123 -5.72 -1.86 6.86
N ASN A 124 -5.21 -1.95 5.62
CA ASN A 124 -3.99 -1.26 5.22
C ASN A 124 -4.13 0.27 5.28
N TYR A 125 -5.25 0.81 4.85
CA TYR A 125 -5.54 2.24 4.93
C TYR A 125 -5.66 2.70 6.39
N LYS A 126 -6.39 1.94 7.22
CA LYS A 126 -6.50 2.18 8.67
C LYS A 126 -5.13 2.20 9.34
N ARG A 127 -4.25 1.24 9.03
CA ARG A 127 -2.87 1.21 9.56
C ARG A 127 -2.07 2.45 9.17
N SER A 128 -2.22 2.92 7.94
CA SER A 128 -1.55 4.13 7.45
C SER A 128 -2.04 5.37 8.19
N LEU A 129 -3.36 5.50 8.41
CA LEU A 129 -3.96 6.59 9.19
C LEU A 129 -3.57 6.48 10.66
N LYS A 130 -3.65 5.29 11.26
CA LYS A 130 -3.19 5.04 12.63
C LYS A 130 -1.76 5.54 12.85
N ALA A 131 -0.86 5.25 11.92
CA ALA A 131 0.53 5.74 11.98
C ALA A 131 0.63 7.28 11.89
N SER A 132 -0.24 7.92 11.10
CA SER A 132 -0.29 9.39 11.01
C SER A 132 -0.78 10.03 12.30
N PHE A 133 -1.82 9.45 12.92
CA PHE A 133 -2.34 9.93 14.19
C PHE A 133 -1.39 9.67 15.36
N TYR A 134 -0.58 8.60 15.34
CA TYR A 134 0.49 8.44 16.32
C TYR A 134 1.57 9.53 16.21
N MET A 135 1.90 9.98 14.99
CA MET A 135 2.77 11.14 14.81
C MET A 135 2.15 12.40 15.44
N ALA A 136 0.85 12.61 15.27
CA ALA A 136 0.17 13.76 15.87
C ALA A 136 0.15 13.68 17.41
N ILE A 137 0.16 12.49 18.01
CA ILE A 137 0.34 12.30 19.45
C ILE A 137 1.77 12.65 19.87
N GLN A 138 2.78 12.19 19.09
CA GLN A 138 4.18 12.49 19.35
C GLN A 138 4.52 13.99 19.19
N ASP A 139 3.78 14.69 18.34
CA ASP A 139 3.85 16.15 18.13
C ASP A 139 2.93 16.91 19.11
N ASP A 140 2.39 16.26 20.15
CA ASP A 140 1.48 16.80 21.15
C ASP A 140 0.23 17.51 20.61
N CYS A 141 -0.18 17.19 19.37
CA CYS A 141 -1.36 17.79 18.74
C CYS A 141 -2.69 17.18 19.25
N ILE A 142 -2.66 15.93 19.71
CA ILE A 142 -3.82 15.18 20.20
C ILE A 142 -3.39 14.17 21.28
N ARG A 143 -4.34 13.75 22.13
CA ARG A 143 -4.07 12.82 23.24
C ARG A 143 -4.29 11.33 22.89
N LYS A 144 -5.20 11.02 21.98
CA LYS A 144 -5.62 9.66 21.68
C LYS A 144 -5.71 9.42 20.18
N ASN A 145 -5.38 8.21 19.78
CA ASN A 145 -5.47 7.80 18.36
C ASN A 145 -6.88 7.27 18.06
N PRO A 146 -7.67 7.94 17.19
CA PRO A 146 -9.01 7.49 16.85
C PRO A 146 -9.01 6.16 16.04
N PHE A 147 -7.89 5.79 15.42
CA PHE A 147 -7.75 4.52 14.67
C PHE A 147 -7.22 3.37 15.53
N ASP A 148 -7.16 3.54 16.85
CA ASP A 148 -6.70 2.49 17.77
C ASP A 148 -7.84 1.55 18.18
N PHE A 149 -8.29 0.75 17.20
CA PHE A 149 -9.29 -0.30 17.36
C PHE A 149 -8.98 -1.47 16.42
N LYS A 150 -9.55 -2.64 16.68
CA LYS A 150 -9.48 -3.78 15.75
C LYS A 150 -10.53 -3.62 14.66
N LEU A 151 -10.15 -3.81 13.39
CA LEU A 151 -11.11 -3.69 12.29
C LEU A 151 -12.19 -4.77 12.35
N SER A 152 -11.85 -5.96 12.85
CA SER A 152 -12.80 -7.05 13.12
C SER A 152 -13.92 -6.73 14.10
N ASP A 153 -13.78 -5.66 14.92
CA ASP A 153 -14.84 -5.20 15.81
C ASP A 153 -15.91 -4.38 15.06
N VAL A 154 -15.69 -4.09 13.77
CA VAL A 154 -16.53 -3.20 12.95
C VAL A 154 -17.00 -3.88 11.66
N LEU A 155 -16.11 -4.65 11.02
CA LEU A 155 -16.35 -5.32 9.74
C LEU A 155 -15.95 -6.79 9.87
N GLU A 156 -16.71 -7.66 9.24
CA GLU A 156 -16.36 -9.07 9.09
C GLU A 156 -15.16 -9.22 8.13
N ASP A 157 -14.20 -10.07 8.47
CA ASP A 157 -13.07 -10.38 7.59
C ASP A 157 -13.50 -11.48 6.61
N ASP A 158 -13.88 -11.06 5.42
CA ASP A 158 -14.28 -11.91 4.30
C ASP A 158 -13.07 -12.40 3.47
N THR A 159 -11.86 -12.24 3.97
CA THR A 159 -10.64 -12.60 3.25
C THR A 159 -10.51 -14.13 3.15
N GLU A 160 -10.69 -14.67 1.96
CA GLU A 160 -10.43 -16.09 1.71
C GLU A 160 -8.97 -16.44 1.98
N PRO A 161 -8.69 -17.53 2.71
CA PRO A 161 -7.34 -18.00 2.93
C PRO A 161 -6.68 -18.41 1.61
N LYS A 162 -5.44 -18.01 1.41
CA LYS A 162 -4.68 -18.44 0.24
C LYS A 162 -4.33 -19.91 0.38
N VAL A 163 -4.85 -20.73 -0.51
CA VAL A 163 -4.53 -22.15 -0.60
C VAL A 163 -3.33 -22.33 -1.53
N ILE A 164 -2.35 -23.11 -1.09
CA ILE A 164 -1.19 -23.49 -1.90
C ILE A 164 -1.56 -24.75 -2.69
N LEU A 165 -1.12 -24.86 -3.93
CA LEU A 165 -1.29 -26.08 -4.72
C LEU A 165 -0.57 -27.24 -4.05
N THR A 166 -1.22 -28.41 -4.00
CA THR A 166 -0.52 -29.63 -3.63
C THR A 166 0.38 -30.08 -4.78
N PRO A 167 1.41 -30.92 -4.52
CA PRO A 167 2.26 -31.45 -5.59
C PRO A 167 1.46 -32.14 -6.69
N GLU A 168 0.41 -32.88 -6.36
CA GLU A 168 -0.44 -33.58 -7.31
C GLU A 168 -1.30 -32.60 -8.15
N GLN A 169 -1.70 -31.48 -7.56
CA GLN A 169 -2.41 -30.40 -8.28
C GLN A 169 -1.47 -29.68 -9.23
N GLU A 170 -0.24 -29.44 -8.81
CA GLU A 170 0.81 -28.84 -9.65
C GLU A 170 1.11 -29.73 -10.84
N GLU A 171 1.35 -31.01 -10.64
CA GLU A 171 1.63 -31.96 -11.72
C GLU A 171 0.48 -32.05 -12.73
N ARG A 172 -0.77 -32.12 -12.25
CA ARG A 172 -1.95 -32.12 -13.12
C ARG A 172 -2.08 -30.83 -13.94
N LEU A 173 -1.81 -29.68 -13.32
CA LEU A 173 -1.83 -28.41 -14.02
C LEU A 173 -0.76 -28.35 -15.11
N LEU A 174 0.44 -28.80 -14.82
CA LEU A 174 1.55 -28.84 -15.76
C LEU A 174 1.28 -29.83 -16.91
N ALA A 175 0.72 -31.00 -16.63
CA ALA A 175 0.31 -31.96 -17.66
C ALA A 175 -0.77 -31.40 -18.59
N PHE A 176 -1.74 -30.65 -18.04
CA PHE A 176 -2.71 -29.94 -18.86
C PHE A 176 -2.04 -28.88 -19.74
N MET A 177 -1.12 -28.07 -19.19
CA MET A 177 -0.42 -27.05 -19.96
C MET A 177 0.40 -27.65 -21.12
N GLU A 178 1.02 -28.80 -20.92
CA GLU A 178 1.85 -29.46 -21.93
C GLU A 178 1.06 -29.87 -23.17
N THR A 179 -0.18 -30.28 -23.00
CA THR A 179 -1.06 -30.75 -24.08
C THR A 179 -1.90 -29.62 -24.68
N ASP A 180 -2.12 -28.52 -23.99
CA ASP A 180 -2.99 -27.44 -24.44
C ASP A 180 -2.33 -26.56 -25.51
N LYS A 181 -3.02 -26.32 -26.62
CA LYS A 181 -2.53 -25.54 -27.78
C LYS A 181 -2.16 -24.08 -27.42
N VAL A 182 -2.79 -23.51 -26.41
CA VAL A 182 -2.60 -22.11 -26.02
C VAL A 182 -1.51 -21.99 -24.96
N TYR A 183 -1.53 -22.89 -23.95
CA TYR A 183 -0.69 -22.76 -22.75
C TYR A 183 0.64 -23.50 -22.84
N ARG A 184 0.81 -24.46 -23.78
CA ARG A 184 2.06 -25.18 -24.00
C ARG A 184 3.29 -24.27 -24.16
N LYS A 185 3.13 -23.13 -24.81
CA LYS A 185 4.21 -22.16 -25.01
C LYS A 185 4.70 -21.48 -23.72
N TYR A 186 3.94 -21.56 -22.64
CA TYR A 186 4.30 -21.03 -21.31
C TYR A 186 4.77 -22.12 -20.36
N TYR A 187 4.73 -23.39 -20.77
CA TYR A 187 5.05 -24.53 -19.90
C TYR A 187 6.42 -24.38 -19.25
N ASP A 188 7.48 -24.20 -20.04
CA ASP A 188 8.84 -24.08 -19.51
C ASP A 188 9.02 -22.84 -18.63
N GLU A 189 8.37 -21.73 -18.93
CA GLU A 189 8.39 -20.52 -18.12
C GLU A 189 7.70 -20.74 -16.75
N VAL A 190 6.60 -21.48 -16.72
CA VAL A 190 5.88 -21.81 -15.49
C VAL A 190 6.67 -22.81 -14.66
N VAL A 191 7.22 -23.88 -15.26
CA VAL A 191 8.11 -24.82 -14.59
C VAL A 191 9.30 -24.10 -13.96
N PHE A 192 9.96 -23.21 -14.72
CA PHE A 192 11.10 -22.45 -14.24
C PHE A 192 10.72 -21.53 -13.07
N LEU A 193 9.55 -20.90 -13.12
CA LEU A 193 9.05 -20.05 -12.04
C LEU A 193 8.73 -20.84 -10.77
N LEU A 194 8.12 -22.02 -10.90
CA LEU A 194 7.80 -22.91 -9.77
C LEU A 194 9.08 -23.44 -9.10
N GLU A 195 10.03 -23.93 -9.90
CA GLU A 195 11.30 -24.47 -9.41
C GLU A 195 12.20 -23.42 -8.73
N THR A 196 12.16 -22.19 -9.20
CA THR A 196 13.03 -21.12 -8.67
C THR A 196 12.40 -20.32 -7.54
N GLY A 197 11.09 -20.33 -7.40
CA GLY A 197 10.36 -19.54 -6.40
C GLY A 197 10.60 -18.03 -6.50
N LEU A 198 10.96 -17.53 -7.66
CA LEU A 198 11.20 -16.11 -7.90
C LEU A 198 9.94 -15.28 -7.74
N ARG A 199 10.08 -14.06 -7.21
CA ARG A 199 8.98 -13.11 -7.33
C ARG A 199 8.74 -12.79 -8.81
N ILE A 200 7.48 -12.68 -9.20
CA ILE A 200 7.13 -12.50 -10.62
C ILE A 200 7.83 -11.29 -11.28
N SER A 201 8.12 -10.23 -10.53
CA SER A 201 8.85 -9.07 -11.04
C SER A 201 10.37 -9.31 -11.16
N GLU A 202 10.97 -10.12 -10.27
CA GLU A 202 12.36 -10.60 -10.39
C GLU A 202 12.48 -11.52 -11.62
N PHE A 203 11.55 -12.48 -11.74
CA PHE A 203 11.46 -13.37 -12.89
C PHE A 203 11.39 -12.59 -14.21
N CYS A 204 10.48 -11.63 -14.33
CA CYS A 204 10.38 -10.79 -15.54
C CYS A 204 11.63 -9.94 -15.80
N GLY A 205 12.37 -9.62 -14.75
CA GLY A 205 13.60 -8.82 -14.83
C GLY A 205 14.82 -9.58 -15.34
N LEU A 206 14.81 -10.91 -15.28
CA LEU A 206 15.96 -11.72 -15.68
C LEU A 206 16.43 -11.39 -17.10
N THR A 207 17.74 -11.23 -17.22
CA THR A 207 18.46 -11.08 -18.49
C THR A 207 19.30 -12.33 -18.76
N VAL A 208 19.79 -12.47 -19.98
CA VAL A 208 20.72 -13.57 -20.31
C VAL A 208 22.04 -13.45 -19.54
N ALA A 209 22.43 -12.22 -19.17
CA ALA A 209 23.65 -11.97 -18.40
C ALA A 209 23.58 -12.43 -16.93
N ASP A 210 22.36 -12.60 -16.39
CA ASP A 210 22.16 -13.05 -14.99
C ASP A 210 22.33 -14.57 -14.82
N ILE A 211 22.62 -15.29 -15.91
CA ILE A 211 22.65 -16.74 -15.94
C ILE A 211 24.08 -17.24 -16.10
N ASP A 212 24.58 -17.94 -15.12
CA ASP A 212 25.79 -18.75 -15.23
C ASP A 212 25.39 -20.19 -15.61
N MET A 213 25.43 -20.48 -16.91
CA MET A 213 25.07 -21.81 -17.43
C MET A 213 26.09 -22.90 -17.05
N GLN A 214 27.35 -22.53 -16.81
CA GLN A 214 28.40 -23.49 -16.46
C GLN A 214 28.24 -23.97 -15.02
N ASN A 215 28.03 -23.05 -14.09
CA ASN A 215 27.87 -23.34 -12.66
C ASN A 215 26.41 -23.55 -12.26
N ARG A 216 25.46 -23.40 -13.19
CA ARG A 216 23.99 -23.48 -12.96
C ARG A 216 23.51 -22.54 -11.86
N ILE A 217 23.99 -21.32 -11.89
CA ILE A 217 23.66 -20.26 -10.93
C ILE A 217 22.88 -19.16 -11.64
N LEU A 218 21.88 -18.65 -10.95
CA LEU A 218 21.06 -17.51 -11.35
C LEU A 218 21.32 -16.36 -10.41
N ASN A 219 21.74 -15.20 -10.93
CA ASN A 219 21.91 -13.96 -10.19
C ASN A 219 20.60 -13.18 -10.14
N ILE A 220 20.19 -12.76 -8.93
CA ILE A 220 18.96 -11.99 -8.71
C ILE A 220 19.33 -10.73 -7.97
N ASP A 221 19.38 -9.61 -8.67
CA ASP A 221 19.78 -8.31 -8.10
C ASP A 221 18.82 -7.18 -8.48
N HIS A 222 17.88 -7.43 -9.38
CA HIS A 222 16.92 -6.44 -9.88
C HIS A 222 15.56 -7.06 -10.19
N GLN A 223 14.60 -6.19 -10.45
CA GLN A 223 13.25 -6.56 -10.87
C GLN A 223 12.76 -5.60 -11.96
N LEU A 224 12.03 -6.13 -12.96
CA LEU A 224 11.43 -5.36 -14.02
C LEU A 224 9.97 -5.06 -13.71
N LEU A 225 9.63 -3.80 -13.82
CA LEU A 225 8.28 -3.28 -13.62
C LEU A 225 7.86 -2.47 -14.85
N LYS A 226 6.55 -2.29 -15.03
CA LYS A 226 5.99 -1.42 -16.06
C LYS A 226 4.91 -0.55 -15.45
N ASP A 227 4.98 0.71 -15.77
CA ASP A 227 4.03 1.73 -15.36
C ASP A 227 3.40 2.36 -16.59
N THR A 228 2.17 2.84 -16.47
CA THR A 228 1.43 3.47 -17.59
C THR A 228 2.00 4.81 -18.00
N GLU A 229 2.67 5.52 -17.10
CA GLU A 229 3.19 6.88 -17.35
C GLU A 229 4.64 6.85 -17.86
N ILE A 230 5.50 6.02 -17.25
CA ILE A 230 6.95 6.01 -17.53
C ILE A 230 7.40 4.79 -18.34
N GLY A 231 6.52 3.83 -18.63
CA GLY A 231 6.88 2.60 -19.32
C GLY A 231 7.63 1.59 -18.44
N TYR A 232 8.60 0.90 -19.03
CA TYR A 232 9.45 -0.07 -18.31
C TYR A 232 10.45 0.64 -17.40
N TYR A 233 10.66 0.08 -16.21
CA TYR A 233 11.69 0.56 -15.28
C TYR A 233 12.22 -0.59 -14.40
N ILE A 234 13.43 -0.41 -13.90
CA ILE A 234 14.10 -1.35 -13.01
C ILE A 234 14.03 -0.82 -11.58
N GLU A 235 13.75 -1.71 -10.64
CA GLU A 235 13.94 -1.48 -9.21
C GLU A 235 14.86 -2.52 -8.60
N THR A 236 15.62 -2.14 -7.60
CA THR A 236 16.33 -3.10 -6.74
C THR A 236 15.36 -3.91 -5.91
N PRO A 237 15.68 -5.14 -5.49
CA PRO A 237 14.88 -5.92 -4.58
C PRO A 237 14.50 -5.14 -3.31
N LYS A 238 13.41 -5.54 -2.66
CA LYS A 238 12.85 -4.80 -1.52
C LYS A 238 13.74 -4.83 -0.27
N THR A 239 14.56 -5.85 -0.13
CA THR A 239 15.44 -6.08 1.03
C THR A 239 16.86 -6.38 0.57
N LYS A 240 17.84 -6.22 1.46
CA LYS A 240 19.25 -6.59 1.18
C LYS A 240 19.37 -8.07 0.78
N ASN A 241 18.65 -8.97 1.44
CA ASN A 241 18.60 -10.40 1.12
C ASN A 241 17.84 -10.72 -0.17
N GLY A 242 17.27 -9.71 -0.83
CA GLY A 242 16.66 -9.86 -2.15
C GLY A 242 17.70 -10.00 -3.25
N LYS A 243 18.93 -9.49 -3.05
CA LYS A 243 20.07 -9.79 -3.92
C LYS A 243 20.64 -11.13 -3.48
N ARG A 244 20.61 -12.08 -4.37
CA ARG A 244 21.03 -13.46 -4.07
C ARG A 244 21.42 -14.20 -5.34
N GLU A 245 22.26 -15.19 -5.16
CA GLU A 245 22.51 -16.25 -6.11
C GLU A 245 21.59 -17.43 -5.80
N LEU A 246 21.05 -18.05 -6.83
CA LEU A 246 20.18 -19.20 -6.72
C LEU A 246 20.74 -20.35 -7.56
N PRO A 247 21.14 -21.49 -6.97
CA PRO A 247 21.51 -22.69 -7.71
C PRO A 247 20.23 -23.26 -8.37
N LEU A 248 20.37 -23.67 -9.64
CA LEU A 248 19.27 -24.25 -10.40
C LEU A 248 19.17 -25.74 -10.16
N THR A 249 17.94 -26.21 -9.90
CA THR A 249 17.63 -27.64 -9.94
C THR A 249 17.79 -28.18 -11.36
N GLU A 250 17.94 -29.50 -11.53
CA GLU A 250 18.02 -30.10 -12.87
C GLU A 250 16.78 -29.74 -13.73
N ARG A 251 15.61 -29.76 -13.12
CA ARG A 251 14.34 -29.43 -13.80
C ARG A 251 14.29 -27.94 -14.23
N ALA A 252 14.73 -27.04 -13.35
CA ALA A 252 14.85 -25.62 -13.68
C ALA A 252 15.86 -25.37 -14.80
N TYR A 253 17.01 -26.06 -14.75
CA TYR A 253 18.06 -25.93 -15.75
C TYR A 253 17.61 -26.41 -17.14
N GLN A 254 16.94 -27.56 -17.21
CA GLN A 254 16.38 -28.06 -18.45
C GLN A 254 15.30 -27.14 -19.04
N ALA A 255 14.40 -26.62 -18.18
CA ALA A 255 13.41 -25.64 -18.59
C ALA A 255 14.07 -24.38 -19.16
N LEU A 256 15.12 -23.88 -18.47
CA LEU A 256 15.90 -22.72 -18.92
C LEU A 256 16.57 -22.95 -20.28
N GLN A 257 17.15 -24.12 -20.50
CA GLN A 257 17.74 -24.47 -21.80
C GLN A 257 16.70 -24.42 -22.92
N ARG A 258 15.49 -24.96 -22.69
CA ARG A 258 14.40 -24.90 -23.67
C ARG A 258 13.90 -23.46 -23.89
N ILE A 259 13.81 -22.66 -22.81
CA ILE A 259 13.46 -21.23 -22.90
C ILE A 259 14.48 -20.48 -23.78
N LEU A 260 15.78 -20.66 -23.53
CA LEU A 260 16.84 -20.01 -24.30
C LEU A 260 16.82 -20.46 -25.79
N LYS A 261 16.62 -21.75 -26.05
CA LYS A 261 16.53 -22.31 -27.42
C LYS A 261 15.34 -21.75 -28.18
N ASN A 262 14.19 -21.60 -27.53
CA ASN A 262 12.93 -21.17 -28.13
C ASN A 262 12.71 -19.65 -28.04
N ARG A 263 13.67 -18.93 -27.47
CA ARG A 263 13.58 -17.49 -27.26
C ARG A 263 13.56 -16.73 -28.58
N GLY A 264 12.56 -15.89 -28.77
CA GLY A 264 12.45 -15.01 -29.92
C GLY A 264 13.57 -13.94 -29.96
N LYS A 265 13.62 -13.20 -31.06
CA LYS A 265 14.55 -12.07 -31.21
C LYS A 265 14.12 -10.93 -30.28
N ALA A 266 15.03 -10.48 -29.40
CA ALA A 266 14.80 -9.33 -28.54
C ALA A 266 14.85 -8.02 -29.34
N GLN A 267 13.97 -7.09 -29.01
CA GLN A 267 14.12 -5.70 -29.45
C GLN A 267 15.30 -5.05 -28.74
N PRO A 268 15.99 -4.08 -29.36
CA PRO A 268 17.07 -3.33 -28.74
C PRO A 268 16.51 -2.36 -27.68
N LEU A 269 16.19 -2.90 -26.51
CA LEU A 269 15.63 -2.15 -25.38
C LEU A 269 16.61 -2.21 -24.20
N ILE A 270 16.97 -1.03 -23.67
CA ILE A 270 17.75 -0.89 -22.45
C ILE A 270 16.86 -0.24 -21.39
N VAL A 271 16.74 -0.88 -20.23
CA VAL A 271 15.94 -0.38 -19.10
C VAL A 271 16.84 -0.36 -17.86
N GLY A 272 17.12 0.83 -17.32
CA GLY A 272 17.97 0.97 -16.13
C GLY A 272 19.36 0.33 -16.25
N GLY A 273 19.94 0.29 -17.45
CA GLY A 273 21.24 -0.34 -17.75
C GLY A 273 21.15 -1.84 -18.10
N TYR A 274 19.99 -2.48 -17.95
CA TYR A 274 19.77 -3.89 -18.30
C TYR A 274 19.20 -4.02 -19.71
N SER A 275 19.62 -5.05 -20.42
CA SER A 275 19.17 -5.36 -21.78
C SER A 275 19.07 -6.87 -21.96
N ASN A 276 18.57 -7.30 -23.10
CA ASN A 276 18.52 -8.72 -23.46
C ASN A 276 17.74 -9.59 -22.43
N PHE A 277 16.56 -9.08 -22.03
CA PHE A 277 15.67 -9.76 -21.08
C PHE A 277 15.29 -11.17 -21.54
N LEU A 278 15.21 -12.10 -20.62
CA LEU A 278 15.01 -13.52 -20.90
C LEU A 278 13.63 -13.82 -21.47
N PHE A 279 12.58 -13.26 -20.90
CA PHE A 279 11.19 -13.55 -21.26
C PHE A 279 10.60 -12.45 -22.13
N LEU A 280 10.29 -12.80 -23.38
CA LEU A 280 9.84 -11.85 -24.39
C LEU A 280 8.37 -12.12 -24.80
N ASN A 281 7.68 -11.05 -25.15
CA ASN A 281 6.40 -11.14 -25.83
C ASN A 281 6.59 -11.36 -27.34
N ARG A 282 5.48 -11.43 -28.11
CA ARG A 282 5.52 -11.65 -29.56
C ARG A 282 6.22 -10.52 -30.34
N GLU A 283 6.28 -9.34 -29.75
CA GLU A 283 6.92 -8.15 -30.32
C GLU A 283 8.42 -8.08 -29.98
N GLY A 284 8.95 -9.04 -29.24
CA GLY A 284 10.35 -9.04 -28.77
C GLY A 284 10.61 -8.11 -27.57
N LEU A 285 9.55 -7.58 -26.94
CA LEU A 285 9.66 -6.75 -25.74
C LEU A 285 9.57 -7.62 -24.48
N PRO A 286 10.16 -7.19 -23.35
CA PRO A 286 10.09 -7.93 -22.10
C PRO A 286 8.66 -8.14 -21.62
N LYS A 287 8.34 -9.36 -21.19
CA LYS A 287 7.13 -9.64 -20.43
C LYS A 287 7.20 -9.01 -19.05
N VAL A 288 6.05 -8.63 -18.51
CA VAL A 288 5.91 -8.10 -17.14
C VAL A 288 4.89 -8.92 -16.35
N ALA A 289 4.83 -8.72 -15.04
CA ALA A 289 3.93 -9.44 -14.15
C ALA A 289 2.48 -9.52 -14.65
N GLY A 290 1.96 -8.45 -15.25
CA GLY A 290 0.62 -8.40 -15.80
C GLY A 290 0.36 -9.43 -16.90
N ASN A 291 1.36 -9.76 -17.71
CA ASN A 291 1.25 -10.78 -18.75
C ASN A 291 1.01 -12.18 -18.14
N TYR A 292 1.73 -12.51 -17.07
CA TYR A 292 1.59 -13.80 -16.38
C TYR A 292 0.31 -13.88 -15.56
N VAL A 293 -0.08 -12.79 -14.88
CA VAL A 293 -1.37 -12.74 -14.17
C VAL A 293 -2.54 -12.96 -15.13
N GLY A 294 -2.50 -12.32 -16.29
CA GLY A 294 -3.53 -12.52 -17.35
C GLY A 294 -3.53 -13.95 -17.89
N MET A 295 -2.35 -14.50 -18.15
CA MET A 295 -2.17 -15.89 -18.61
C MET A 295 -2.71 -16.88 -17.58
N LEU A 296 -2.30 -16.76 -16.30
CA LEU A 296 -2.74 -17.67 -15.24
C LEU A 296 -4.25 -17.61 -14.99
N ARG A 297 -4.87 -16.44 -15.03
CA ARG A 297 -6.33 -16.30 -14.94
C ARG A 297 -7.05 -17.05 -16.06
N GLY A 298 -6.55 -16.91 -17.29
CA GLY A 298 -7.10 -17.63 -18.43
C GLY A 298 -6.87 -19.15 -18.36
N LEU A 299 -5.68 -19.57 -17.87
CA LEU A 299 -5.32 -20.96 -17.65
C LEU A 299 -6.28 -21.63 -16.65
N ILE A 300 -6.43 -21.03 -15.45
CA ILE A 300 -7.32 -21.56 -14.40
C ILE A 300 -8.76 -21.64 -14.89
N LYS A 301 -9.26 -20.61 -15.60
CA LYS A 301 -10.61 -20.62 -16.16
C LYS A 301 -10.84 -21.74 -17.18
N LYS A 302 -9.80 -22.20 -17.88
CA LYS A 302 -9.90 -23.26 -18.89
C LYS A 302 -9.65 -24.65 -18.28
N TYR A 303 -8.88 -24.72 -17.22
CA TYR A 303 -8.53 -25.95 -16.50
C TYR A 303 -9.70 -26.44 -15.63
N ASN A 304 -10.46 -25.54 -14.99
CA ASN A 304 -11.68 -25.82 -14.22
C ASN A 304 -12.91 -25.95 -15.17
#